data_97c64cdbeec732c8ad67ee40b0599e0e
#
_entry.id   97c64cdbeec732c8ad67ee40b0599e0e
#
_cell.length_a   1.000
_cell.length_b   1.000
_cell.length_c   1.000
_cell.angle_alpha   90.00
_cell.angle_beta   90.00
_cell.angle_gamma   90.00
#
_symmetry.space_group_name_H-M   'P 1'
#
loop_
_entity.id
_entity.type
_entity.pdbx_description
1 polymer ?
#
loop_
_entity_poly.entity_id
_entity_poly.type
_entity_poly.pdbx_seq_one_letter_code
_entity_poly.pdbx_strand_id
1 'polypeptide(L)'
;MDTLQRYNQFQAMFAIAKASLRSMLQSPSAVIFTLAFPLIFIVVFGFIGGGNIKLNIGLAKNSLQNNGVYQTLATMPSVNLVLETDSIETNAALKKGELDALIDIQQDGVGGRLKIHMVSSEASLQNRTIVKSVLNGVILDVYKQNPALATDALPVDPTITETVISGRLHKTIDFILPGQLGFALLSSGVFGVAFVFLTLRQTMVLKRFFATPIKRPFILLGEAVARLTFALTGAAIIIIVGKYAFGFTLINGLVTFAEMMLLSLIGLVVFMGFGFLISGLARNESSVPPLANIVTLPQFLLSATFFP
;
A
#
# COMPACT_ATOMS: atom_id res chain seq x y z
N MET A 1 -16.52 37.73 49.05
CA MET A 1 -15.13 37.56 48.60
C MET A 1 -15.14 36.37 47.67
N ASP A 2 -15.04 36.71 46.38
CA ASP A 2 -15.22 35.78 45.26
C ASP A 2 -14.25 34.63 45.29
N THR A 3 -14.79 33.44 45.23
CA THR A 3 -14.05 32.27 44.80
C THR A 3 -13.65 32.50 43.33
N LEU A 4 -12.43 33.01 43.10
CA LEU A 4 -11.82 33.00 41.79
C LEU A 4 -11.85 31.56 41.29
N GLN A 5 -12.83 31.23 40.44
CA GLN A 5 -12.87 29.94 39.75
C GLN A 5 -11.54 29.77 39.06
N ARG A 6 -10.74 28.81 39.54
CA ARG A 6 -9.47 28.46 38.93
C ARG A 6 -9.77 28.12 37.47
N TYR A 7 -9.25 28.94 36.55
CA TYR A 7 -9.43 28.74 35.10
C TYR A 7 -8.97 27.32 34.72
N ASN A 8 -9.92 26.50 34.24
CA ASN A 8 -9.67 25.10 33.94
C ASN A 8 -9.05 24.98 32.52
N GLN A 9 -7.73 24.79 32.46
CA GLN A 9 -6.98 24.67 31.22
C GLN A 9 -7.46 23.51 30.35
N PHE A 10 -7.82 22.37 30.96
CA PHE A 10 -8.33 21.20 30.21
C PHE A 10 -9.69 21.49 29.57
N GLN A 11 -10.59 22.14 30.30
CA GLN A 11 -11.88 22.53 29.76
C GLN A 11 -11.74 23.48 28.58
N ALA A 12 -10.84 24.44 28.67
CA ALA A 12 -10.53 25.35 27.57
C ALA A 12 -9.90 24.60 26.36
N MET A 13 -8.98 23.68 26.60
CA MET A 13 -8.41 22.81 25.58
C MET A 13 -9.49 22.02 24.82
N PHE A 14 -10.40 21.35 25.55
CA PHE A 14 -11.49 20.61 24.92
C PHE A 14 -12.49 21.51 24.19
N ALA A 15 -12.71 22.73 24.67
CA ALA A 15 -13.55 23.71 23.96
C ALA A 15 -12.92 24.10 22.61
N ILE A 16 -11.59 24.33 22.56
CA ILE A 16 -10.86 24.56 21.32
C ILE A 16 -10.95 23.32 20.43
N ALA A 17 -10.68 22.11 20.96
CA ALA A 17 -10.76 20.88 20.19
C ALA A 17 -12.14 20.68 19.54
N LYS A 18 -13.21 20.92 20.29
CA LYS A 18 -14.59 20.82 19.79
C LYS A 18 -14.89 21.85 18.70
N ALA A 19 -14.44 23.10 18.88
CA ALA A 19 -14.64 24.17 17.90
C ALA A 19 -13.89 23.87 16.59
N SER A 20 -12.63 23.46 16.68
CA SER A 20 -11.79 23.07 15.53
C SER A 20 -12.33 21.85 14.80
N LEU A 21 -12.73 20.82 15.53
CA LEU A 21 -13.34 19.62 14.93
C LEU A 21 -14.64 19.97 14.18
N ARG A 22 -15.48 20.79 14.77
CA ARG A 22 -16.72 21.27 14.11
C ARG A 22 -16.40 22.07 12.84
N SER A 23 -15.40 22.94 12.88
CA SER A 23 -14.95 23.69 11.72
C SER A 23 -14.46 22.77 10.59
N MET A 24 -13.67 21.73 10.92
CA MET A 24 -13.20 20.74 9.94
C MET A 24 -14.35 19.97 9.31
N LEU A 25 -15.31 19.50 10.12
CA LEU A 25 -16.49 18.77 9.64
C LEU A 25 -17.40 19.63 8.76
N GLN A 26 -17.44 20.94 9.00
CA GLN A 26 -18.20 21.90 8.20
C GLN A 26 -17.46 22.37 6.94
N SER A 27 -16.20 22.01 6.77
CA SER A 27 -15.41 22.31 5.56
C SER A 27 -15.55 21.17 4.53
N PRO A 28 -16.30 21.37 3.44
CA PRO A 28 -16.46 20.33 2.41
C PRO A 28 -15.12 19.89 1.82
N SER A 29 -14.21 20.84 1.61
CA SER A 29 -12.88 20.55 1.06
C SER A 29 -12.06 19.66 1.99
N ALA A 30 -12.05 19.91 3.30
CA ALA A 30 -11.32 19.07 4.25
C ALA A 30 -11.86 17.63 4.26
N VAL A 31 -13.17 17.45 4.25
CA VAL A 31 -13.82 16.13 4.23
C VAL A 31 -13.54 15.41 2.90
N ILE A 32 -13.68 16.10 1.76
CA ILE A 32 -13.44 15.53 0.43
C ILE A 32 -11.98 15.10 0.30
N PHE A 33 -11.02 15.94 0.65
CA PHE A 33 -9.59 15.57 0.53
C PHE A 33 -9.19 14.45 1.49
N THR A 34 -9.80 14.36 2.67
CA THR A 34 -9.45 13.32 3.64
C THR A 34 -10.07 11.97 3.31
N LEU A 35 -11.27 11.94 2.73
CA LEU A 35 -12.01 10.71 2.46
C LEU A 35 -12.10 10.38 0.97
N ALA A 36 -12.54 11.33 0.14
CA ALA A 36 -12.81 11.04 -1.27
C ALA A 36 -11.55 10.77 -2.06
N PHE A 37 -10.46 11.51 -1.82
CA PHE A 37 -9.21 11.33 -2.54
C PHE A 37 -8.62 9.92 -2.34
N PRO A 38 -8.41 9.42 -1.11
CA PRO A 38 -7.95 8.04 -0.90
C PRO A 38 -8.91 6.99 -1.49
N LEU A 39 -10.23 7.20 -1.34
CA LEU A 39 -11.22 6.25 -1.88
C LEU A 39 -11.22 6.23 -3.40
N ILE A 40 -11.09 7.38 -4.07
CA ILE A 40 -10.97 7.44 -5.53
C ILE A 40 -9.71 6.69 -5.99
N PHE A 41 -8.59 6.88 -5.31
CA PHE A 41 -7.35 6.14 -5.61
C PHE A 41 -7.53 4.63 -5.43
N ILE A 42 -8.16 4.21 -4.34
CA ILE A 42 -8.47 2.79 -4.10
C ILE A 42 -9.35 2.24 -5.23
N VAL A 43 -10.36 2.98 -5.68
CA VAL A 43 -11.22 2.59 -6.83
C VAL A 43 -10.37 2.49 -8.10
N VAL A 44 -9.66 3.56 -8.45
CA VAL A 44 -8.89 3.64 -9.71
C VAL A 44 -7.83 2.53 -9.77
N PHE A 45 -6.99 2.41 -8.75
CA PHE A 45 -5.92 1.42 -8.74
C PHE A 45 -6.40 0.01 -8.40
N GLY A 46 -7.48 -0.14 -7.67
CA GLY A 46 -8.10 -1.43 -7.41
C GLY A 46 -8.69 -2.07 -8.68
N PHE A 47 -9.18 -1.25 -9.63
CA PHE A 47 -9.67 -1.72 -10.92
C PHE A 47 -8.59 -1.76 -12.01
N ILE A 48 -7.60 -0.85 -11.99
CA ILE A 48 -6.52 -0.76 -13.00
C ILE A 48 -5.36 -1.72 -12.71
N GLY A 49 -5.37 -2.46 -11.61
CA GLY A 49 -4.28 -3.34 -11.11
C GLY A 49 -3.65 -4.34 -12.11
N GLY A 50 -3.58 -3.99 -13.39
CA GLY A 50 -2.97 -4.68 -14.52
C GLY A 50 -1.77 -3.95 -15.15
N GLY A 51 -1.08 -3.07 -14.43
CA GLY A 51 0.19 -2.47 -14.91
C GLY A 51 1.31 -3.51 -14.97
N ASN A 52 2.30 -3.31 -15.83
CA ASN A 52 3.45 -4.17 -16.15
C ASN A 52 3.74 -5.26 -15.10
N ILE A 53 3.07 -6.40 -15.25
CA ILE A 53 3.19 -7.53 -14.34
C ILE A 53 4.57 -8.13 -14.60
N LYS A 54 5.51 -7.92 -13.69
CA LYS A 54 6.72 -8.72 -13.63
C LYS A 54 6.36 -10.01 -12.91
N LEU A 55 6.42 -11.10 -13.62
CA LEU A 55 6.16 -12.43 -13.06
C LEU A 55 7.45 -12.95 -12.41
N ASN A 56 7.40 -13.19 -11.11
CA ASN A 56 8.47 -13.85 -10.37
C ASN A 56 8.26 -15.37 -10.46
N ILE A 57 9.00 -16.01 -11.32
CA ILE A 57 8.91 -17.44 -11.57
C ILE A 57 10.12 -18.14 -10.96
N GLY A 58 9.86 -19.02 -9.99
CA GLY A 58 10.88 -19.91 -9.44
C GLY A 58 11.18 -21.04 -10.41
N LEU A 59 12.45 -21.42 -10.53
CA LEU A 59 12.88 -22.61 -11.26
C LEU A 59 13.34 -23.65 -10.26
N ALA A 60 12.77 -24.86 -10.31
CA ALA A 60 13.13 -25.94 -9.40
C ALA A 60 14.60 -26.34 -9.57
N LYS A 61 15.27 -26.72 -8.49
CA LYS A 61 16.70 -27.02 -8.41
C LYS A 61 17.14 -28.07 -9.44
N ASN A 62 16.27 -29.04 -9.73
CA ASN A 62 16.55 -30.14 -10.65
C ASN A 62 16.01 -29.89 -12.07
N SER A 63 15.51 -28.69 -12.32
CA SER A 63 14.94 -28.33 -13.61
C SER A 63 16.01 -28.20 -14.69
N LEU A 64 15.72 -28.72 -15.87
CA LEU A 64 16.62 -28.61 -17.02
C LEU A 64 16.70 -27.16 -17.49
N GLN A 65 17.92 -26.62 -17.56
CA GLN A 65 18.17 -25.23 -18.01
C GLN A 65 18.60 -25.16 -19.48
N ASN A 66 19.06 -26.27 -20.07
CA ASN A 66 19.51 -26.28 -21.45
C ASN A 66 18.39 -26.75 -22.41
N ASN A 67 17.30 -25.95 -22.47
CA ASN A 67 16.18 -26.21 -23.37
C ASN A 67 15.52 -24.92 -23.87
N GLY A 68 14.75 -25.02 -24.96
CA GLY A 68 14.13 -23.87 -25.61
C GLY A 68 13.10 -23.15 -24.71
N VAL A 69 12.43 -23.86 -23.81
CA VAL A 69 11.45 -23.25 -22.87
C VAL A 69 12.17 -22.33 -21.89
N TYR A 70 13.26 -22.81 -21.27
CA TYR A 70 14.06 -22.00 -20.36
C TYR A 70 14.64 -20.77 -21.04
N GLN A 71 15.26 -20.96 -22.24
CA GLN A 71 15.88 -19.86 -22.99
C GLN A 71 14.86 -18.77 -23.35
N THR A 72 13.67 -19.18 -23.80
CA THR A 72 12.60 -18.22 -24.13
C THR A 72 12.09 -17.48 -22.88
N LEU A 73 11.87 -18.17 -21.76
CA LEU A 73 11.48 -17.54 -20.49
C LEU A 73 12.54 -16.56 -19.97
N ALA A 74 13.83 -16.93 -20.07
CA ALA A 74 14.94 -16.09 -19.60
C ALA A 74 15.13 -14.81 -20.43
N THR A 75 14.68 -14.79 -21.69
CA THR A 75 14.76 -13.61 -22.56
C THR A 75 13.56 -12.69 -22.47
N MET A 76 12.48 -13.09 -21.76
CA MET A 76 11.27 -12.28 -21.61
C MET A 76 11.45 -11.15 -20.59
N PRO A 77 11.28 -9.86 -20.96
CA PRO A 77 11.45 -8.73 -20.04
C PRO A 77 10.42 -8.70 -18.88
N SER A 78 9.29 -9.40 -19.07
CA SER A 78 8.21 -9.49 -18.09
C SER A 78 8.37 -10.64 -17.09
N VAL A 79 9.40 -11.48 -17.25
CA VAL A 79 9.66 -12.66 -16.41
C VAL A 79 10.96 -12.45 -15.64
N ASN A 80 10.88 -12.60 -14.33
CA ASN A 80 12.04 -12.64 -13.44
C ASN A 80 12.21 -14.08 -12.97
N LEU A 81 13.25 -14.77 -13.45
CA LEU A 81 13.55 -16.15 -13.07
C LEU A 81 14.41 -16.16 -11.80
N VAL A 82 13.88 -16.83 -10.76
CA VAL A 82 14.57 -17.03 -9.47
C VAL A 82 14.91 -18.51 -9.36
N LEU A 83 16.20 -18.84 -9.23
CA LEU A 83 16.63 -20.21 -9.04
C LEU A 83 16.32 -20.67 -7.61
N GLU A 84 15.71 -21.86 -7.46
CA GLU A 84 15.47 -22.46 -6.16
C GLU A 84 16.79 -22.83 -5.48
N THR A 85 17.00 -22.27 -4.29
CA THR A 85 18.18 -22.61 -3.46
C THR A 85 17.76 -23.59 -2.36
N ASP A 86 16.57 -23.42 -1.78
CA ASP A 86 16.00 -24.27 -0.74
C ASP A 86 14.49 -24.44 -0.95
N SER A 87 14.02 -25.67 -0.97
CA SER A 87 12.60 -26.01 -1.16
C SER A 87 11.70 -25.48 -0.04
N ILE A 88 12.22 -25.30 1.18
CA ILE A 88 11.44 -24.76 2.30
C ILE A 88 11.20 -23.27 2.10
N GLU A 89 12.25 -22.51 1.73
CA GLU A 89 12.15 -21.07 1.46
C GLU A 89 11.27 -20.81 0.23
N THR A 90 11.43 -21.59 -0.84
CA THR A 90 10.64 -21.47 -2.06
C THR A 90 9.15 -21.72 -1.80
N ASN A 91 8.80 -22.75 -1.03
CA ASN A 91 7.43 -23.01 -0.63
C ASN A 91 6.86 -21.92 0.27
N ALA A 92 7.68 -21.32 1.15
CA ALA A 92 7.26 -20.20 1.97
C ALA A 92 7.03 -18.93 1.12
N ALA A 93 7.89 -18.66 0.13
CA ALA A 93 7.76 -17.56 -0.81
C ALA A 93 6.50 -17.71 -1.69
N LEU A 94 6.20 -18.93 -2.17
CA LEU A 94 4.96 -19.24 -2.89
C LEU A 94 3.72 -18.98 -2.01
N LYS A 95 3.72 -19.43 -0.76
CA LYS A 95 2.59 -19.22 0.17
C LYS A 95 2.40 -17.74 0.53
N LYS A 96 3.47 -16.96 0.57
CA LYS A 96 3.43 -15.51 0.80
C LYS A 96 3.09 -14.71 -0.45
N GLY A 97 3.11 -15.31 -1.67
CA GLY A 97 2.89 -14.62 -2.93
C GLY A 97 4.10 -13.80 -3.41
N GLU A 98 5.28 -14.03 -2.85
CA GLU A 98 6.56 -13.45 -3.30
C GLU A 98 7.03 -14.09 -4.62
N LEU A 99 6.65 -15.37 -4.84
CA LEU A 99 6.76 -16.09 -6.11
C LEU A 99 5.36 -16.36 -6.67
N ASP A 100 5.20 -16.16 -7.97
CA ASP A 100 3.93 -16.41 -8.67
C ASP A 100 3.73 -17.87 -9.03
N ALA A 101 4.79 -18.54 -9.42
CA ALA A 101 4.82 -19.99 -9.66
C ALA A 101 6.24 -20.54 -9.52
N LEU A 102 6.34 -21.82 -9.23
CA LEU A 102 7.55 -22.62 -9.36
C LEU A 102 7.38 -23.54 -10.56
N ILE A 103 8.36 -23.54 -11.45
CA ILE A 103 8.36 -24.38 -12.66
C ILE A 103 9.44 -25.42 -12.53
N ASP A 104 9.07 -26.65 -12.81
CA ASP A 104 10.00 -27.77 -12.95
C ASP A 104 9.90 -28.32 -14.39
N ILE A 105 11.01 -28.24 -15.10
CA ILE A 105 11.13 -28.73 -16.49
C ILE A 105 11.92 -30.01 -16.45
N GLN A 106 11.27 -31.12 -16.72
CA GLN A 106 11.86 -32.47 -16.72
C GLN A 106 11.78 -33.09 -18.12
N GLN A 107 12.65 -34.02 -18.40
CA GLN A 107 12.63 -34.82 -19.64
C GLN A 107 12.24 -36.27 -19.34
N ASP A 108 11.30 -36.81 -20.09
CA ASP A 108 10.81 -38.15 -19.93
C ASP A 108 11.76 -39.15 -20.63
N GLY A 109 12.78 -39.60 -19.92
CA GLY A 109 13.81 -40.52 -20.43
C GLY A 109 14.86 -39.84 -21.34
N VAL A 110 15.78 -40.62 -21.90
CA VAL A 110 16.82 -40.13 -22.80
C VAL A 110 16.21 -39.87 -24.17
N GLY A 111 16.18 -38.55 -24.58
CA GLY A 111 15.55 -38.12 -25.83
C GLY A 111 14.02 -37.99 -25.78
N GLY A 112 13.40 -38.11 -24.62
CA GLY A 112 11.96 -37.97 -24.42
C GLY A 112 11.46 -36.52 -24.43
N ARG A 113 10.14 -36.36 -24.35
CA ARG A 113 9.46 -35.05 -24.33
C ARG A 113 9.75 -34.30 -23.06
N LEU A 114 9.83 -32.98 -23.17
CA LEU A 114 9.89 -32.09 -21.99
C LEU A 114 8.51 -32.03 -21.35
N LYS A 115 8.44 -32.32 -20.08
CA LYS A 115 7.26 -32.16 -19.22
C LYS A 115 7.44 -30.91 -18.36
N ILE A 116 6.40 -30.07 -18.28
CA ILE A 116 6.40 -28.88 -17.47
C ILE A 116 5.43 -29.11 -16.30
N HIS A 117 5.99 -29.11 -15.11
CA HIS A 117 5.20 -29.14 -13.89
C HIS A 117 5.23 -27.74 -13.26
N MET A 118 4.05 -27.15 -13.07
CA MET A 118 3.88 -25.83 -12.46
C MET A 118 3.28 -25.99 -11.08
N VAL A 119 3.98 -25.50 -10.06
CA VAL A 119 3.46 -25.38 -8.70
C VAL A 119 3.10 -23.91 -8.49
N SER A 120 1.83 -23.64 -8.18
CA SER A 120 1.32 -22.31 -7.91
C SER A 120 0.66 -22.23 -6.54
N SER A 121 0.42 -21.04 -6.05
CA SER A 121 -0.25 -20.80 -4.77
C SER A 121 -1.57 -20.07 -4.98
N GLU A 122 -2.52 -20.30 -4.09
CA GLU A 122 -3.73 -19.46 -4.01
C GLU A 122 -3.41 -18.00 -3.72
N ALA A 123 -2.22 -17.71 -3.18
CA ALA A 123 -1.75 -16.33 -2.95
C ALA A 123 -1.62 -15.50 -4.23
N SER A 124 -1.31 -16.12 -5.37
CA SER A 124 -1.04 -15.47 -6.66
C SER A 124 -2.07 -15.81 -7.74
N LEU A 125 -3.36 -15.88 -7.40
CA LEU A 125 -4.44 -16.33 -8.29
C LEU A 125 -4.50 -15.57 -9.63
N GLN A 126 -4.30 -14.25 -9.64
CA GLN A 126 -4.30 -13.46 -10.87
C GLN A 126 -3.09 -13.78 -11.73
N ASN A 127 -1.91 -13.84 -11.14
CA ASN A 127 -0.65 -14.08 -11.84
C ASN A 127 -0.55 -15.54 -12.31
N ARG A 128 -1.14 -16.50 -11.62
CA ARG A 128 -1.25 -17.91 -12.01
C ARG A 128 -1.79 -18.09 -13.44
N THR A 129 -2.90 -17.42 -13.75
CA THR A 129 -3.50 -17.48 -15.10
C THR A 129 -2.58 -16.87 -16.15
N ILE A 130 -1.89 -15.79 -15.79
CA ILE A 130 -0.93 -15.12 -16.67
C ILE A 130 0.30 -15.99 -16.90
N VAL A 131 0.87 -16.58 -15.84
CA VAL A 131 2.01 -17.52 -15.94
C VAL A 131 1.64 -18.69 -16.86
N LYS A 132 0.45 -19.27 -16.69
CA LYS A 132 -0.04 -20.37 -17.54
C LYS A 132 -0.16 -19.95 -19.00
N SER A 133 -0.66 -18.72 -19.25
CA SER A 133 -0.75 -18.17 -20.61
C SER A 133 0.62 -17.91 -21.22
N VAL A 134 1.56 -17.40 -20.45
CA VAL A 134 2.96 -17.19 -20.87
C VAL A 134 3.61 -18.53 -21.20
N LEU A 135 3.48 -19.54 -20.35
CA LEU A 135 4.01 -20.88 -20.60
C LEU A 135 3.43 -21.51 -21.87
N ASN A 136 2.12 -21.41 -22.08
CA ASN A 136 1.50 -21.88 -23.33
C ASN A 136 2.05 -21.14 -24.54
N GLY A 137 2.25 -19.80 -24.45
CA GLY A 137 2.89 -19.02 -25.50
C GLY A 137 4.31 -19.48 -25.80
N VAL A 138 5.11 -19.72 -24.77
CA VAL A 138 6.50 -20.22 -24.89
C VAL A 138 6.52 -21.61 -25.53
N ILE A 139 5.63 -22.51 -25.12
CA ILE A 139 5.52 -23.83 -25.74
C ILE A 139 5.21 -23.70 -27.24
N LEU A 140 4.27 -22.84 -27.62
CA LEU A 140 3.92 -22.58 -29.01
C LEU A 140 5.09 -21.98 -29.81
N ASP A 141 5.89 -21.10 -29.23
CA ASP A 141 7.05 -20.51 -29.88
C ASP A 141 8.17 -21.53 -30.08
N VAL A 142 8.40 -22.42 -29.11
CA VAL A 142 9.35 -23.54 -29.27
C VAL A 142 8.91 -24.47 -30.40
N TYR A 143 7.62 -24.72 -30.59
CA TYR A 143 7.10 -25.49 -31.72
C TYR A 143 7.32 -24.78 -33.06
N LYS A 144 7.09 -23.48 -33.14
CA LYS A 144 7.28 -22.70 -34.38
C LYS A 144 8.74 -22.65 -34.84
N GLN A 145 9.65 -22.59 -33.86
CA GLN A 145 11.10 -22.53 -34.14
C GLN A 145 11.67 -23.88 -34.65
N ASN A 146 10.96 -25.00 -34.45
CA ASN A 146 11.37 -26.33 -34.86
C ASN A 146 10.31 -27.03 -35.70
N PRO A 147 9.99 -26.55 -36.90
CA PRO A 147 8.93 -27.15 -37.74
C PRO A 147 9.20 -28.59 -38.18
N ALA A 148 10.46 -29.05 -38.19
CA ALA A 148 10.82 -30.44 -38.50
C ALA A 148 10.36 -31.47 -37.44
N LEU A 149 9.98 -30.99 -36.22
CA LEU A 149 9.48 -31.84 -35.12
C LEU A 149 7.97 -32.03 -35.17
N ALA A 150 7.27 -31.48 -36.15
CA ALA A 150 5.82 -31.56 -36.27
C ALA A 150 5.31 -32.95 -36.68
N THR A 151 6.18 -33.93 -36.98
CA THR A 151 5.74 -35.17 -37.62
C THR A 151 5.53 -36.35 -36.71
N ASP A 152 6.13 -36.50 -35.51
CA ASP A 152 5.78 -37.62 -34.62
C ASP A 152 6.26 -37.48 -33.15
N ALA A 153 7.09 -36.53 -32.82
CA ALA A 153 7.53 -36.33 -31.44
C ALA A 153 7.54 -34.84 -31.08
N LEU A 154 6.44 -34.37 -30.54
CA LEU A 154 6.37 -33.03 -29.94
C LEU A 154 7.52 -32.87 -28.93
N PRO A 155 8.42 -31.86 -29.04
CA PRO A 155 9.57 -31.71 -28.14
C PRO A 155 9.16 -31.33 -26.69
N VAL A 156 7.96 -30.84 -26.53
CA VAL A 156 7.39 -30.46 -25.23
C VAL A 156 5.98 -31.06 -25.12
N ASP A 157 5.64 -31.62 -23.98
CA ASP A 157 4.26 -31.99 -23.72
C ASP A 157 3.41 -30.71 -23.59
N PRO A 158 2.36 -30.54 -24.41
CA PRO A 158 1.51 -29.37 -24.35
C PRO A 158 0.70 -29.29 -23.05
N THR A 159 0.72 -30.37 -22.24
CA THR A 159 -0.01 -30.43 -20.98
C THR A 159 0.86 -29.91 -19.86
N ILE A 160 0.49 -28.76 -19.29
CA ILE A 160 1.10 -28.24 -18.06
C ILE A 160 0.43 -28.93 -16.89
N THR A 161 1.17 -29.78 -16.17
CA THR A 161 0.69 -30.38 -14.93
C THR A 161 0.76 -29.33 -13.82
N GLU A 162 -0.37 -29.03 -13.24
CA GLU A 162 -0.48 -27.97 -12.23
C GLU A 162 -0.77 -28.54 -10.84
N THR A 163 0.01 -28.14 -9.85
CA THR A 163 -0.26 -28.37 -8.42
C THR A 163 -0.49 -27.05 -7.73
N VAL A 164 -1.62 -26.91 -7.05
CA VAL A 164 -1.97 -25.68 -6.30
C VAL A 164 -1.70 -25.90 -4.82
N ILE A 165 -0.87 -25.07 -4.25
CA ILE A 165 -0.61 -25.05 -2.81
C ILE A 165 -1.53 -24.04 -2.16
N SER A 166 -2.17 -24.40 -1.05
CA SER A 166 -2.96 -23.47 -0.26
C SER A 166 -2.06 -22.36 0.28
N GLY A 167 -2.36 -21.12 -0.09
CA GLY A 167 -1.66 -19.92 0.29
C GLY A 167 -2.63 -18.80 0.60
N ARG A 168 -2.12 -17.72 1.17
CA ARG A 168 -2.94 -16.57 1.46
C ARG A 168 -3.26 -15.81 0.17
N LEU A 169 -4.56 -15.67 -0.12
CA LEU A 169 -5.02 -14.78 -1.19
C LEU A 169 -4.59 -13.34 -0.92
N HIS A 170 -3.62 -12.83 -1.70
CA HIS A 170 -3.27 -11.41 -1.71
C HIS A 170 -4.11 -10.72 -2.78
N LYS A 171 -4.92 -9.80 -2.33
CA LYS A 171 -5.68 -8.93 -3.24
C LYS A 171 -4.89 -7.64 -3.44
N THR A 172 -4.97 -7.05 -4.63
CA THR A 172 -4.36 -5.74 -4.92
C THR A 172 -4.76 -4.68 -3.89
N ILE A 173 -5.99 -4.75 -3.37
CA ILE A 173 -6.47 -3.86 -2.32
C ILE A 173 -5.71 -4.00 -1.01
N ASP A 174 -5.19 -5.18 -0.68
CA ASP A 174 -4.45 -5.42 0.57
C ASP A 174 -3.11 -4.68 0.58
N PHE A 175 -2.58 -4.33 -0.60
CA PHE A 175 -1.40 -3.49 -0.76
C PHE A 175 -1.77 -1.99 -0.87
N ILE A 176 -2.74 -1.65 -1.70
CA ILE A 176 -3.09 -0.26 -2.01
C ILE A 176 -3.69 0.46 -0.80
N LEU A 177 -4.60 -0.19 -0.05
CA LEU A 177 -5.33 0.48 1.03
C LEU A 177 -4.41 0.98 2.15
N PRO A 178 -3.46 0.20 2.70
CA PRO A 178 -2.53 0.69 3.71
C PRO A 178 -1.68 1.86 3.20
N GLY A 179 -1.24 1.80 1.93
CA GLY A 179 -0.51 2.88 1.29
C GLY A 179 -1.31 4.18 1.20
N GLN A 180 -2.56 4.10 0.73
CA GLN A 180 -3.45 5.25 0.64
C GLN A 180 -3.84 5.81 2.01
N LEU A 181 -4.00 4.92 3.00
CA LEU A 181 -4.21 5.34 4.39
C LEU A 181 -3.01 6.13 4.90
N GLY A 182 -1.79 5.61 4.72
CA GLY A 182 -0.55 6.31 5.09
C GLY A 182 -0.42 7.67 4.42
N PHE A 183 -0.73 7.77 3.12
CA PHE A 183 -0.73 9.03 2.38
C PHE A 183 -1.77 10.03 2.93
N ALA A 184 -2.98 9.58 3.23
CA ALA A 184 -4.02 10.43 3.81
C ALA A 184 -3.61 10.99 5.18
N LEU A 185 -3.00 10.15 6.03
CA LEU A 185 -2.50 10.56 7.34
C LEU A 185 -1.33 11.54 7.23
N LEU A 186 -0.37 11.27 6.34
CA LEU A 186 0.76 12.17 6.08
C LEU A 186 0.28 13.52 5.57
N SER A 187 -0.62 13.52 4.59
CA SER A 187 -1.19 14.75 4.03
C SER A 187 -1.97 15.54 5.09
N SER A 188 -2.83 14.90 5.85
CA SER A 188 -3.60 15.53 6.92
C SER A 188 -2.69 16.06 8.05
N GLY A 189 -1.70 15.27 8.47
CA GLY A 189 -0.76 15.64 9.53
C GLY A 189 0.14 16.78 9.13
N VAL A 190 0.80 16.72 7.98
CA VAL A 190 1.78 17.72 7.55
C VAL A 190 1.08 18.97 7.03
N PHE A 191 0.35 18.85 5.89
CA PHE A 191 -0.26 20.03 5.26
C PHE A 191 -1.38 20.63 6.10
N GLY A 192 -2.24 19.77 6.64
CA GLY A 192 -3.37 20.23 7.43
C GLY A 192 -2.94 21.04 8.65
N VAL A 193 -1.92 20.58 9.39
CA VAL A 193 -1.38 21.33 10.54
C VAL A 193 -0.68 22.58 10.09
N ALA A 194 0.20 22.49 9.05
CA ALA A 194 0.97 23.62 8.56
C ALA A 194 0.07 24.80 8.14
N PHE A 195 -0.96 24.54 7.34
CA PHE A 195 -1.89 25.57 6.89
C PHE A 195 -2.69 26.19 8.04
N VAL A 196 -3.26 25.38 8.94
CA VAL A 196 -4.08 25.90 10.04
C VAL A 196 -3.27 26.78 10.96
N PHE A 197 -2.09 26.35 11.41
CA PHE A 197 -1.29 27.17 12.30
C PHE A 197 -0.75 28.43 11.62
N LEU A 198 -0.44 28.36 10.35
CA LEU A 198 -0.10 29.56 9.58
C LEU A 198 -1.28 30.54 9.51
N THR A 199 -2.49 30.05 9.19
CA THR A 199 -3.70 30.87 9.13
C THR A 199 -4.04 31.47 10.48
N LEU A 200 -3.98 30.68 11.58
CA LEU A 200 -4.19 31.18 12.95
C LEU A 200 -3.19 32.27 13.32
N ARG A 201 -1.96 32.19 12.82
CA ARG A 201 -0.92 33.23 13.00
C ARG A 201 -1.23 34.49 12.19
N GLN A 202 -1.59 34.35 10.92
CA GLN A 202 -1.87 35.47 10.00
C GLN A 202 -3.14 36.21 10.38
N THR A 203 -4.19 35.52 10.76
CA THR A 203 -5.47 36.07 11.20
C THR A 203 -5.44 36.66 12.63
N MET A 204 -4.25 36.62 13.25
CA MET A 204 -4.05 37.08 14.64
C MET A 204 -4.93 36.39 15.69
N VAL A 205 -5.54 35.27 15.37
CA VAL A 205 -6.34 34.49 16.34
C VAL A 205 -5.46 33.99 17.47
N LEU A 206 -4.21 33.62 17.20
CA LEU A 206 -3.25 33.27 18.26
C LEU A 206 -3.01 34.43 19.24
N LYS A 207 -2.98 35.70 18.77
CA LYS A 207 -2.85 36.85 19.66
C LYS A 207 -4.08 37.01 20.56
N ARG A 208 -5.28 36.73 20.04
CA ARG A 208 -6.51 36.74 20.84
C ARG A 208 -6.53 35.67 21.91
N PHE A 209 -6.02 34.48 21.60
CA PHE A 209 -5.85 33.41 22.60
C PHE A 209 -4.86 33.83 23.72
N PHE A 210 -3.80 34.57 23.36
CA PHE A 210 -2.84 35.04 24.36
C PHE A 210 -3.40 36.12 25.28
N ALA A 211 -4.52 36.77 24.92
CA ALA A 211 -5.26 37.69 25.81
C ALA A 211 -6.15 36.92 26.81
N THR A 212 -6.29 35.59 26.66
CA THR A 212 -7.03 34.75 27.61
C THR A 212 -6.05 34.07 28.58
N PRO A 213 -6.49 33.64 29.79
CA PRO A 213 -5.64 32.98 30.78
C PRO A 213 -5.24 31.54 30.40
N ILE A 214 -5.41 31.13 29.13
CA ILE A 214 -5.01 29.80 28.62
C ILE A 214 -3.51 29.75 28.33
N LYS A 215 -2.85 28.67 28.76
CA LYS A 215 -1.44 28.44 28.45
C LYS A 215 -1.27 27.94 27.02
N ARG A 216 -0.20 28.40 26.33
CA ARG A 216 0.12 28.07 24.93
C ARG A 216 0.06 26.56 24.59
N PRO A 217 0.63 25.65 25.43
CA PRO A 217 0.56 24.23 25.14
C PRO A 217 -0.87 23.67 25.02
N PHE A 218 -1.82 24.20 25.80
CA PHE A 218 -3.21 23.74 25.77
C PHE A 218 -3.95 24.18 24.49
N ILE A 219 -3.57 25.30 23.89
CA ILE A 219 -4.07 25.73 22.58
C ILE A 219 -3.61 24.75 21.50
N LEU A 220 -2.29 24.45 21.48
CA LEU A 220 -1.70 23.50 20.55
C LEU A 220 -2.30 22.08 20.71
N LEU A 221 -2.41 21.62 21.94
CA LEU A 221 -3.00 20.32 22.24
C LEU A 221 -4.48 20.25 21.87
N GLY A 222 -5.24 21.32 22.05
CA GLY A 222 -6.64 21.37 21.64
C GLY A 222 -6.80 21.19 20.14
N GLU A 223 -6.00 21.89 19.34
CA GLU A 223 -5.98 21.74 17.89
C GLU A 223 -5.48 20.34 17.47
N ALA A 224 -4.43 19.84 18.14
CA ALA A 224 -3.91 18.51 17.89
C ALA A 224 -4.96 17.42 18.14
N VAL A 225 -5.68 17.47 19.25
CA VAL A 225 -6.76 16.52 19.58
C VAL A 225 -7.87 16.56 18.54
N ALA A 226 -8.27 17.75 18.07
CA ALA A 226 -9.27 17.88 17.02
C ALA A 226 -8.84 17.17 15.75
N ARG A 227 -7.60 17.38 15.33
CA ARG A 227 -7.05 16.76 14.11
C ARG A 227 -6.86 15.26 14.23
N LEU A 228 -6.34 14.80 15.36
CA LEU A 228 -6.24 13.37 15.64
C LEU A 228 -7.61 12.71 15.55
N THR A 229 -8.62 13.30 16.18
CA THR A 229 -10.00 12.76 16.14
C THR A 229 -10.54 12.73 14.70
N PHE A 230 -10.39 13.82 13.95
CA PHE A 230 -10.86 13.92 12.57
C PHE A 230 -10.16 12.90 11.66
N ALA A 231 -8.83 12.86 11.69
CA ALA A 231 -8.04 12.00 10.82
C ALA A 231 -8.19 10.51 11.17
N LEU A 232 -8.26 10.15 12.46
CA LEU A 232 -8.51 8.77 12.89
C LEU A 232 -9.93 8.31 12.53
N THR A 233 -10.92 9.19 12.62
CA THR A 233 -12.27 8.88 12.13
C THR A 233 -12.26 8.63 10.63
N GLY A 234 -11.55 9.46 9.86
CA GLY A 234 -11.34 9.24 8.43
C GLY A 234 -10.65 7.92 8.11
N ALA A 235 -9.59 7.60 8.85
CA ALA A 235 -8.87 6.34 8.75
C ALA A 235 -9.78 5.13 9.00
N ALA A 236 -10.59 5.19 10.07
CA ALA A 236 -11.54 4.13 10.39
C ALA A 236 -12.57 3.93 9.25
N ILE A 237 -13.10 5.03 8.69
CA ILE A 237 -14.04 4.98 7.56
C ILE A 237 -13.38 4.34 6.34
N ILE A 238 -12.14 4.73 5.99
CA ILE A 238 -11.40 4.16 4.85
C ILE A 238 -11.20 2.65 5.03
N ILE A 239 -10.80 2.20 6.22
CA ILE A 239 -10.60 0.77 6.52
C ILE A 239 -11.94 0.01 6.45
N ILE A 240 -13.01 0.56 7.00
CA ILE A 240 -14.34 -0.05 7.00
C ILE A 240 -14.87 -0.16 5.56
N VAL A 241 -14.82 0.92 4.79
CA VAL A 241 -15.23 0.93 3.37
C VAL A 241 -14.35 -0.03 2.57
N GLY A 242 -13.04 -0.03 2.79
CA GLY A 242 -12.10 -0.96 2.17
C GLY A 242 -12.48 -2.42 2.42
N LYS A 243 -12.84 -2.77 3.65
CA LYS A 243 -13.27 -4.12 4.01
C LYS A 243 -14.58 -4.53 3.33
N TYR A 244 -15.62 -3.70 3.44
CA TYR A 244 -16.97 -4.08 3.00
C TYR A 244 -17.22 -3.84 1.50
N ALA A 245 -16.66 -2.77 0.92
CA ALA A 245 -16.86 -2.43 -0.49
C ALA A 245 -15.82 -3.07 -1.42
N PHE A 246 -14.56 -3.17 -0.97
CA PHE A 246 -13.44 -3.63 -1.80
C PHE A 246 -12.84 -4.96 -1.35
N GLY A 247 -13.37 -5.57 -0.28
CA GLY A 247 -12.94 -6.88 0.21
C GLY A 247 -11.52 -6.89 0.79
N PHE A 248 -11.08 -5.77 1.39
CA PHE A 248 -9.81 -5.69 2.11
C PHE A 248 -9.72 -6.74 3.21
N THR A 249 -8.60 -7.43 3.29
CA THR A 249 -8.43 -8.58 4.19
C THR A 249 -7.90 -8.14 5.55
N LEU A 250 -8.77 -8.08 6.57
CA LEU A 250 -8.36 -7.95 7.97
C LEU A 250 -8.10 -9.35 8.53
N ILE A 251 -6.83 -9.79 8.61
CA ILE A 251 -6.44 -11.17 8.94
C ILE A 251 -7.01 -11.60 10.28
N ASN A 252 -6.74 -10.84 11.33
CA ASN A 252 -7.22 -11.10 12.70
C ASN A 252 -8.45 -10.23 13.04
N GLY A 253 -9.20 -9.81 12.01
CA GLY A 253 -10.43 -9.03 12.20
C GLY A 253 -10.21 -7.74 13.00
N LEU A 254 -10.81 -7.69 14.20
CA LEU A 254 -10.76 -6.50 15.05
C LEU A 254 -9.34 -6.17 15.58
N VAL A 255 -8.50 -7.19 15.78
CA VAL A 255 -7.12 -6.98 16.25
C VAL A 255 -6.32 -6.23 15.20
N THR A 256 -6.34 -6.68 13.94
CA THR A 256 -5.66 -5.97 12.84
C THR A 256 -6.20 -4.55 12.66
N PHE A 257 -7.53 -4.34 12.81
CA PHE A 257 -8.11 -3.00 12.79
C PHE A 257 -7.53 -2.12 13.89
N ALA A 258 -7.44 -2.62 15.13
CA ALA A 258 -6.90 -1.89 16.27
C ALA A 258 -5.40 -1.57 16.08
N GLU A 259 -4.62 -2.51 15.55
CA GLU A 259 -3.20 -2.32 15.21
C GLU A 259 -3.02 -1.22 14.16
N MET A 260 -3.82 -1.24 13.09
CA MET A 260 -3.81 -0.19 12.06
C MET A 260 -4.18 1.17 12.63
N MET A 261 -5.17 1.25 13.52
CA MET A 261 -5.56 2.49 14.20
C MET A 261 -4.47 3.00 15.14
N LEU A 262 -3.79 2.12 15.85
CA LEU A 262 -2.66 2.48 16.72
C LEU A 262 -1.48 3.02 15.92
N LEU A 263 -1.11 2.34 14.82
CA LEU A 263 -0.07 2.83 13.89
C LEU A 263 -0.44 4.17 13.27
N SER A 264 -1.72 4.34 12.89
CA SER A 264 -2.25 5.60 12.37
C SER A 264 -2.13 6.73 13.39
N LEU A 265 -2.42 6.47 14.66
CA LEU A 265 -2.26 7.44 15.75
C LEU A 265 -0.79 7.86 15.91
N ILE A 266 0.13 6.91 15.97
CA ILE A 266 1.57 7.18 16.11
C ILE A 266 2.07 7.96 14.91
N GLY A 267 1.75 7.51 13.69
CA GLY A 267 2.12 8.20 12.45
C GLY A 267 1.61 9.64 12.40
N LEU A 268 0.34 9.87 12.77
CA LEU A 268 -0.25 11.21 12.82
C LEU A 268 0.50 12.13 13.78
N VAL A 269 0.85 11.66 14.98
CA VAL A 269 1.61 12.47 15.96
C VAL A 269 2.95 12.92 15.36
N VAL A 270 3.66 12.01 14.67
CA VAL A 270 4.93 12.34 14.00
C VAL A 270 4.71 13.33 12.85
N PHE A 271 3.74 13.07 11.97
CA PHE A 271 3.44 13.93 10.83
C PHE A 271 2.96 15.32 11.24
N MET A 272 2.19 15.42 12.32
CA MET A 272 1.81 16.71 12.92
C MET A 272 3.02 17.48 13.43
N GLY A 273 4.03 16.81 13.98
CA GLY A 273 5.29 17.42 14.37
C GLY A 273 5.97 18.14 13.19
N PHE A 274 6.04 17.49 12.03
CA PHE A 274 6.52 18.12 10.80
C PHE A 274 5.63 19.30 10.36
N GLY A 275 4.31 19.14 10.44
CA GLY A 275 3.37 20.22 10.14
C GLY A 275 3.58 21.47 11.02
N PHE A 276 3.80 21.29 12.32
CA PHE A 276 4.14 22.39 13.23
C PHE A 276 5.46 23.06 12.85
N LEU A 277 6.50 22.29 12.55
CA LEU A 277 7.80 22.81 12.13
C LEU A 277 7.64 23.65 10.86
N ILE A 278 6.95 23.16 9.85
CA ILE A 278 6.70 23.85 8.58
C ILE A 278 5.90 25.12 8.83
N SER A 279 4.87 25.09 9.68
CA SER A 279 4.08 26.30 10.01
C SER A 279 4.93 27.41 10.65
N GLY A 280 5.97 27.00 11.39
CA GLY A 280 6.94 27.95 11.99
C GLY A 280 7.87 28.58 10.96
N LEU A 281 8.29 27.83 9.95
CA LEU A 281 9.20 28.26 8.88
C LEU A 281 8.48 29.02 7.76
N ALA A 282 7.24 28.67 7.45
CA ALA A 282 6.47 29.28 6.39
C ALA A 282 6.13 30.75 6.70
N ARG A 283 6.36 31.63 5.73
CA ARG A 283 6.02 33.04 5.83
C ARG A 283 4.61 33.36 5.34
N ASN A 284 4.16 32.66 4.33
CA ASN A 284 2.85 32.81 3.69
C ASN A 284 2.31 31.43 3.26
N GLU A 285 1.06 31.37 2.85
CA GLU A 285 0.41 30.13 2.43
C GLU A 285 1.09 29.46 1.24
N SER A 286 1.62 30.25 0.29
CA SER A 286 2.33 29.72 -0.90
C SER A 286 3.67 29.08 -0.57
N SER A 287 4.28 29.37 0.59
CA SER A 287 5.53 28.73 1.02
C SER A 287 5.32 27.40 1.75
N VAL A 288 4.09 27.07 2.14
CA VAL A 288 3.79 25.78 2.80
C VAL A 288 4.02 24.57 1.87
N PRO A 289 3.47 24.53 0.64
CA PRO A 289 3.65 23.36 -0.22
C PRO A 289 5.12 23.04 -0.55
N PRO A 290 5.99 23.97 -0.94
CA PRO A 290 7.39 23.65 -1.18
C PRO A 290 8.11 23.09 0.04
N LEU A 291 7.89 23.68 1.22
CA LEU A 291 8.49 23.21 2.47
C LEU A 291 7.96 21.84 2.88
N ALA A 292 6.66 21.63 2.73
CA ALA A 292 6.05 20.35 3.05
C ALA A 292 6.54 19.25 2.09
N ASN A 293 6.68 19.54 0.80
CA ASN A 293 7.14 18.57 -0.19
C ASN A 293 8.57 18.09 0.05
N ILE A 294 9.45 18.89 0.63
CA ILE A 294 10.80 18.44 1.01
C ILE A 294 10.73 17.25 1.98
N VAL A 295 9.73 17.23 2.86
CA VAL A 295 9.54 16.16 3.84
C VAL A 295 8.67 15.04 3.27
N THR A 296 7.58 15.38 2.58
CA THR A 296 6.55 14.39 2.19
C THR A 296 6.93 13.59 0.95
N LEU A 297 7.58 14.20 -0.06
CA LEU A 297 7.93 13.49 -1.30
C LEU A 297 8.94 12.35 -1.07
N PRO A 298 10.05 12.53 -0.33
CA PRO A 298 10.94 11.41 -0.05
C PRO A 298 10.26 10.28 0.71
N GLN A 299 9.46 10.60 1.72
CA GLN A 299 8.71 9.59 2.49
C GLN A 299 7.74 8.81 1.60
N PHE A 300 7.06 9.51 0.70
CA PHE A 300 6.10 8.93 -0.20
C PHE A 300 6.75 7.99 -1.24
N LEU A 301 7.87 8.42 -1.83
CA LEU A 301 8.60 7.62 -2.81
C LEU A 301 9.29 6.39 -2.19
N LEU A 302 9.83 6.55 -0.96
CA LEU A 302 10.57 5.49 -0.27
C LEU A 302 9.67 4.52 0.51
N SER A 303 8.38 4.86 0.72
CA SER A 303 7.47 4.05 1.54
C SER A 303 6.87 2.84 0.83
N ALA A 304 7.29 2.52 -0.39
CA ALA A 304 6.70 1.48 -1.24
C ALA A 304 5.17 1.60 -1.40
N THR A 305 4.61 2.81 -1.24
CA THR A 305 3.16 3.05 -1.32
C THR A 305 2.60 2.86 -2.73
N PHE A 306 3.41 3.12 -3.76
CA PHE A 306 3.03 2.99 -5.18
C PHE A 306 3.83 1.95 -5.93
N PHE A 307 5.01 1.61 -5.45
CA PHE A 307 5.89 0.63 -6.08
C PHE A 307 6.28 -0.40 -5.03
N PRO A 308 5.99 -1.69 -5.26
CA PRO A 308 6.40 -2.78 -4.37
C PRO A 308 7.90 -2.97 -4.34
#